data_7ffc0ef7c7511bd9d4d088e82e6f82bf
#
_entry.id   7ffc0ef7c7511bd9d4d088e82e6f82bf
#
_cell.length_a   1.000
_cell.length_b   1.000
_cell.length_c   1.000
_cell.angle_alpha   90.00
_cell.angle_beta   90.00
_cell.angle_gamma   90.00
#
_symmetry.space_group_name_H-M   'P 1'
#
loop_
_entity.id
_entity.type
_entity.pdbx_description
1 polymer ?
#
loop_
_entity_poly.entity_id
_entity_poly.type
_entity_poly.pdbx_seq_one_letter_code
_entity_poly.pdbx_strand_id
1 'polypeptide(L)'
;DVQAVSRDTRRFSSADGFNLAASGDNTAASAVLRALGRNILTYDPPEHGDFKRILMPAFMPARLRILEDRIRTFVAELLKSLDGRTEVEFVSEVASAVPIRALCELLGVPAEDEPKILAWTNRMVGAEDPDMSVNIIEAQQAFLEVFAYGKWLVEKRRTEPRDDLMSLIAHGTLAGEPLSDATRDGMCA
;
A
#
# COMPACT_ATOMS: atom_id res chain seq x y z
N ASP A 1 13.73 -23.13 5.38
CA ASP A 1 12.38 -23.11 4.82
C ASP A 1 11.66 -21.80 5.10
N VAL A 2 11.07 -21.17 4.08
CA VAL A 2 10.40 -19.86 4.14
C VAL A 2 9.35 -19.81 5.26
N GLN A 3 8.52 -20.85 5.41
CA GLN A 3 7.52 -20.92 6.49
C GLN A 3 8.14 -20.94 7.90
N ALA A 4 9.29 -21.58 8.08
CA ALA A 4 9.96 -21.61 9.37
C ALA A 4 10.48 -20.22 9.74
N VAL A 5 11.08 -19.51 8.78
CA VAL A 5 11.57 -18.13 8.94
C VAL A 5 10.39 -17.18 9.23
N SER A 6 9.35 -17.18 8.40
CA SER A 6 8.22 -16.24 8.55
C SER A 6 7.40 -16.43 9.84
N ARG A 7 7.48 -17.59 10.48
CA ARG A 7 6.77 -17.88 11.75
C ARG A 7 7.61 -17.65 12.99
N ASP A 8 8.91 -17.57 12.85
CA ASP A 8 9.83 -17.39 13.98
C ASP A 8 10.18 -15.91 14.19
N THR A 9 9.20 -15.15 14.63
CA THR A 9 9.34 -13.72 14.91
C THR A 9 10.29 -13.40 16.07
N ARG A 10 10.75 -14.42 16.83
CA ARG A 10 11.76 -14.21 17.87
C ARG A 10 13.17 -14.11 17.31
N ARG A 11 13.45 -14.85 16.22
CA ARG A 11 14.75 -14.84 15.55
C ARG A 11 14.80 -13.88 14.38
N PHE A 12 13.66 -13.66 13.72
CA PHE A 12 13.51 -12.84 12.52
C PHE A 12 12.54 -11.71 12.79
N SER A 13 13.08 -10.60 13.31
CA SER A 13 12.33 -9.39 13.62
C SER A 13 12.16 -8.52 12.36
N SER A 14 11.01 -7.85 12.24
CA SER A 14 10.77 -6.82 11.22
C SER A 14 11.04 -5.40 11.74
N ALA A 15 11.39 -5.25 13.02
CA ALA A 15 11.50 -3.94 13.67
C ALA A 15 12.61 -3.05 13.09
N ASP A 16 13.64 -3.66 12.50
CA ASP A 16 14.76 -2.94 11.88
C ASP A 16 14.51 -2.57 10.42
N GLY A 17 13.33 -2.91 9.88
CA GLY A 17 12.92 -2.63 8.52
C GLY A 17 12.90 -3.87 7.63
N PHE A 18 12.44 -3.69 6.39
CA PHE A 18 12.23 -4.77 5.42
C PHE A 18 13.23 -4.73 4.24
N ASN A 19 14.13 -3.74 4.21
CA ASN A 19 15.13 -3.60 3.16
C ASN A 19 16.53 -3.88 3.73
N LEU A 20 17.23 -4.89 3.18
CA LEU A 20 18.59 -5.26 3.58
C LEU A 20 19.60 -4.13 3.38
N ALA A 21 19.43 -3.30 2.35
CA ALA A 21 20.28 -2.14 2.10
C ALA A 21 20.11 -1.03 3.15
N ALA A 22 18.95 -0.96 3.82
CA ALA A 22 18.69 0.02 4.87
C ALA A 22 19.15 -0.42 6.26
N SER A 23 19.45 -1.71 6.46
CA SER A 23 19.74 -2.30 7.79
C SER A 23 21.11 -1.95 8.36
N GLY A 24 21.99 -1.31 7.61
CA GLY A 24 23.36 -1.03 8.05
C GLY A 24 23.82 0.42 8.00
N ASP A 25 23.16 1.25 7.23
CA ASP A 25 23.61 2.62 6.99
C ASP A 25 22.56 3.65 7.46
N ASN A 26 23.07 4.67 8.18
CA ASN A 26 22.35 5.92 8.49
C ASN A 26 22.13 6.75 7.20
N THR A 27 21.54 6.13 6.16
CA THR A 27 21.24 6.82 4.92
C THR A 27 20.10 7.81 5.13
N ALA A 28 20.07 8.86 4.32
CA ALA A 28 18.97 9.83 4.33
C ALA A 28 17.61 9.15 4.12
N ALA A 29 17.56 8.07 3.32
CA ALA A 29 16.35 7.28 3.08
C ALA A 29 15.83 6.59 4.36
N SER A 30 16.71 5.96 5.14
CA SER A 30 16.31 5.33 6.41
C SER A 30 15.91 6.36 7.47
N ALA A 31 16.48 7.56 7.42
CA ALA A 31 16.09 8.67 8.29
C ALA A 31 14.68 9.21 7.94
N VAL A 32 14.36 9.35 6.65
CA VAL A 32 13.02 9.75 6.19
C VAL A 32 11.98 8.71 6.59
N LEU A 33 12.21 7.42 6.35
CA LEU A 33 11.31 6.34 6.74
C LEU A 33 11.06 6.30 8.25
N ARG A 34 12.11 6.52 9.07
CA ARG A 34 11.96 6.63 10.53
C ARG A 34 11.20 7.88 10.96
N ALA A 35 11.37 9.01 10.27
CA ALA A 35 10.68 10.27 10.56
C ALA A 35 9.19 10.22 10.23
N LEU A 36 8.79 9.40 9.25
CA LEU A 36 7.39 9.17 8.88
C LEU A 36 6.64 8.22 9.83
N GLY A 37 7.35 7.65 10.78
CA GLY A 37 6.80 6.72 11.76
C GLY A 37 6.91 5.27 11.33
N ARG A 38 6.61 4.37 12.28
CA ARG A 38 6.60 2.92 12.03
C ARG A 38 5.34 2.55 11.27
N ASN A 39 5.49 1.87 10.15
CA ASN A 39 4.36 1.29 9.41
C ASN A 39 4.08 -0.16 9.87
N ILE A 40 2.95 -0.74 9.42
CA ILE A 40 2.53 -2.08 9.85
C ILE A 40 3.57 -3.17 9.54
N LEU A 41 4.41 -2.98 8.51
CA LEU A 41 5.43 -3.95 8.10
C LEU A 41 6.62 -4.00 9.08
N THR A 42 6.81 -2.94 9.89
CA THR A 42 7.91 -2.81 10.85
C THR A 42 7.50 -3.08 12.29
N TYR A 43 6.31 -3.63 12.52
CA TYR A 43 5.88 -4.10 13.83
C TYR A 43 6.07 -5.59 13.98
N ASP A 44 6.54 -6.00 15.15
CA ASP A 44 6.54 -7.39 15.62
C ASP A 44 5.32 -7.66 16.54
N PRO A 45 4.96 -8.93 16.80
CA PRO A 45 3.98 -9.24 17.83
C PRO A 45 4.39 -8.73 19.22
N PRO A 46 3.46 -8.25 20.07
CA PRO A 46 2.00 -8.25 19.84
C PRO A 46 1.45 -7.10 19.00
N GLU A 47 2.18 -6.01 18.86
CA GLU A 47 1.74 -4.76 18.22
C GLU A 47 1.25 -4.97 16.79
N HIS A 48 1.97 -5.75 15.99
CA HIS A 48 1.53 -6.10 14.62
C HIS A 48 0.11 -6.69 14.60
N GLY A 49 -0.21 -7.56 15.59
CA GLY A 49 -1.53 -8.16 15.72
C GLY A 49 -2.63 -7.13 16.02
N ASP A 50 -2.29 -6.08 16.74
CA ASP A 50 -3.22 -5.02 17.11
C ASP A 50 -3.58 -4.19 15.85
N PHE A 51 -2.60 -3.76 15.07
CA PHE A 51 -2.83 -3.04 13.82
C PHE A 51 -3.54 -3.90 12.77
N LYS A 52 -3.15 -5.17 12.66
CA LYS A 52 -3.81 -6.11 11.75
C LYS A 52 -5.30 -6.24 12.07
N ARG A 53 -5.72 -6.25 13.34
CA ARG A 53 -7.14 -6.32 13.72
C ARG A 53 -7.95 -5.12 13.21
N ILE A 54 -7.37 -3.93 13.14
CA ILE A 54 -8.03 -2.74 12.58
C ILE A 54 -8.33 -2.94 11.09
N LEU A 55 -7.42 -3.56 10.35
CA LEU A 55 -7.55 -3.74 8.90
C LEU A 55 -8.35 -4.99 8.51
N MET A 56 -8.44 -5.98 9.38
CA MET A 56 -9.10 -7.26 9.09
C MET A 56 -10.53 -7.15 8.54
N PRO A 57 -11.38 -6.19 8.97
CA PRO A 57 -12.72 -6.05 8.39
C PRO A 57 -12.73 -5.82 6.88
N ALA A 58 -11.69 -5.20 6.29
CA ALA A 58 -11.59 -5.03 4.84
C ALA A 58 -11.41 -6.36 4.08
N PHE A 59 -10.87 -7.38 4.75
CA PHE A 59 -10.55 -8.67 4.17
C PHE A 59 -11.57 -9.77 4.50
N MET A 60 -12.73 -9.39 5.05
CA MET A 60 -13.78 -10.36 5.33
C MET A 60 -14.38 -10.93 4.03
N PRO A 61 -14.78 -12.22 3.99
CA PRO A 61 -15.22 -12.88 2.76
C PRO A 61 -16.33 -12.15 1.99
N ALA A 62 -17.23 -11.47 2.69
CA ALA A 62 -18.30 -10.70 2.06
C ALA A 62 -17.75 -9.50 1.27
N ARG A 63 -16.77 -8.79 1.83
CA ARG A 63 -16.11 -7.66 1.16
C ARG A 63 -15.23 -8.09 0.00
N LEU A 64 -14.49 -9.20 0.18
CA LEU A 64 -13.67 -9.75 -0.89
C LEU A 64 -14.51 -10.19 -2.10
N ARG A 65 -15.71 -10.70 -1.89
CA ARG A 65 -16.63 -11.01 -3.00
C ARG A 65 -17.05 -9.76 -3.78
N ILE A 66 -17.37 -8.68 -3.08
CA ILE A 66 -17.72 -7.40 -3.73
C ILE A 66 -16.53 -6.87 -4.53
N LEU A 67 -15.34 -6.94 -3.96
CA LEU A 67 -14.10 -6.56 -4.67
C LEU A 67 -13.87 -7.44 -5.90
N GLU A 68 -14.05 -8.77 -5.78
CA GLU A 68 -13.93 -9.70 -6.88
C GLU A 68 -14.86 -9.35 -8.04
N ASP A 69 -16.14 -9.06 -7.75
CA ASP A 69 -17.13 -8.70 -8.78
C ASP A 69 -16.73 -7.40 -9.50
N ARG A 70 -16.24 -6.39 -8.77
CA ARG A 70 -15.77 -5.14 -9.35
C ARG A 70 -14.54 -5.36 -10.24
N ILE A 71 -13.58 -6.17 -9.79
CA ILE A 71 -12.41 -6.50 -10.58
C ILE A 71 -12.77 -7.32 -11.83
N ARG A 72 -13.72 -8.26 -11.74
CA ARG A 72 -14.23 -8.97 -12.92
C ARG A 72 -14.84 -8.03 -13.94
N THR A 73 -15.63 -7.08 -13.50
CA THR A 73 -16.23 -6.05 -14.39
C THR A 73 -15.13 -5.22 -15.05
N PHE A 74 -14.18 -4.72 -14.27
CA PHE A 74 -13.05 -3.96 -14.79
C PHE A 74 -12.23 -4.76 -15.82
N VAL A 75 -11.91 -6.02 -15.53
CA VAL A 75 -11.15 -6.89 -16.46
C VAL A 75 -11.92 -7.11 -17.75
N ALA A 76 -13.24 -7.31 -17.68
CA ALA A 76 -14.06 -7.48 -18.89
C ALA A 76 -14.06 -6.20 -19.74
N GLU A 77 -14.15 -5.02 -19.13
CA GLU A 77 -14.07 -3.72 -19.83
C GLU A 77 -12.67 -3.51 -20.43
N LEU A 78 -11.62 -3.83 -19.67
CA LEU A 78 -10.23 -3.73 -20.13
C LEU A 78 -10.01 -4.63 -21.35
N LEU A 79 -10.41 -5.90 -21.31
CA LEU A 79 -10.27 -6.82 -22.43
C LEU A 79 -11.07 -6.36 -23.65
N LYS A 80 -12.29 -5.84 -23.43
CA LYS A 80 -13.10 -5.28 -24.52
C LYS A 80 -12.44 -4.05 -25.16
N SER A 81 -11.69 -3.24 -24.42
CA SER A 81 -10.95 -2.10 -24.98
C SER A 81 -9.80 -2.50 -25.92
N LEU A 82 -9.38 -3.78 -25.84
CA LEU A 82 -8.33 -4.34 -26.68
C LEU A 82 -8.87 -5.05 -27.93
N ASP A 83 -10.20 -5.16 -28.06
CA ASP A 83 -10.82 -5.82 -29.21
C ASP A 83 -10.42 -5.16 -30.52
N GLY A 84 -10.07 -6.01 -31.51
CA GLY A 84 -9.65 -5.57 -32.84
C GLY A 84 -8.19 -5.09 -32.93
N ARG A 85 -7.46 -5.05 -31.81
CA ARG A 85 -6.01 -4.78 -31.82
C ARG A 85 -5.24 -6.05 -32.13
N THR A 86 -4.24 -5.95 -32.98
CA THR A 86 -3.36 -7.06 -33.35
C THR A 86 -2.19 -7.23 -32.38
N GLU A 87 -1.80 -6.17 -31.71
CA GLU A 87 -0.70 -6.13 -30.75
C GLU A 87 -1.08 -5.25 -29.56
N VAL A 88 -0.65 -5.67 -28.38
CA VAL A 88 -0.81 -4.90 -27.12
C VAL A 88 0.48 -5.01 -26.31
N GLU A 89 0.82 -3.93 -25.59
CA GLU A 89 1.88 -4.01 -24.59
C GLU A 89 1.29 -4.58 -23.30
N PHE A 90 1.52 -5.90 -23.08
CA PHE A 90 0.81 -6.67 -22.05
C PHE A 90 1.10 -6.18 -20.63
N VAL A 91 2.34 -5.77 -20.33
CA VAL A 91 2.73 -5.38 -18.97
C VAL A 91 2.06 -4.06 -18.60
N SER A 92 2.22 -3.02 -19.42
CA SER A 92 1.70 -1.69 -19.11
C SER A 92 0.18 -1.58 -19.29
N GLU A 93 -0.39 -2.29 -20.27
CA GLU A 93 -1.81 -2.16 -20.60
C GLU A 93 -2.70 -3.15 -19.83
N VAL A 94 -2.17 -4.31 -19.42
CA VAL A 94 -2.98 -5.36 -18.78
C VAL A 94 -2.46 -5.75 -17.40
N ALA A 95 -1.19 -6.20 -17.32
CA ALA A 95 -0.68 -6.80 -16.11
C ALA A 95 -0.54 -5.83 -14.95
N SER A 96 -0.22 -4.56 -15.20
CA SER A 96 -0.14 -3.51 -14.18
C SER A 96 -1.52 -2.94 -13.82
N ALA A 97 -2.46 -2.88 -14.77
CA ALA A 97 -3.76 -2.26 -14.58
C ALA A 97 -4.63 -3.00 -13.54
N VAL A 98 -4.63 -4.33 -13.56
CA VAL A 98 -5.48 -5.14 -12.69
C VAL A 98 -5.08 -5.04 -11.20
N PRO A 99 -3.81 -5.20 -10.79
CA PRO A 99 -3.41 -5.04 -9.40
C PRO A 99 -3.61 -3.62 -8.88
N ILE A 100 -3.31 -2.59 -9.68
CA ILE A 100 -3.51 -1.18 -9.30
C ILE A 100 -5.00 -0.91 -9.08
N ARG A 101 -5.87 -1.38 -9.97
CA ARG A 101 -7.32 -1.25 -9.78
C ARG A 101 -7.77 -1.92 -8.48
N ALA A 102 -7.33 -3.14 -8.21
CA ALA A 102 -7.67 -3.87 -6.99
C ALA A 102 -7.20 -3.14 -5.72
N LEU A 103 -5.99 -2.58 -5.75
CA LEU A 103 -5.44 -1.79 -4.65
C LEU A 103 -6.26 -0.52 -4.44
N CYS A 104 -6.55 0.23 -5.49
CA CYS A 104 -7.32 1.48 -5.43
C CYS A 104 -8.75 1.25 -4.91
N GLU A 105 -9.41 0.19 -5.36
CA GLU A 105 -10.74 -0.21 -4.84
C GLU A 105 -10.69 -0.56 -3.34
N LEU A 106 -9.67 -1.30 -2.89
CA LEU A 106 -9.50 -1.67 -1.49
C LEU A 106 -9.23 -0.45 -0.61
N LEU A 107 -8.38 0.46 -1.06
CA LEU A 107 -8.02 1.68 -0.35
C LEU A 107 -9.11 2.76 -0.43
N GLY A 108 -10.03 2.68 -1.38
CA GLY A 108 -11.02 3.71 -1.65
C GLY A 108 -10.47 4.92 -2.41
N VAL A 109 -9.43 4.71 -3.21
CA VAL A 109 -8.85 5.71 -4.11
C VAL A 109 -9.81 5.99 -5.26
N PRO A 110 -10.13 7.27 -5.58
CA PRO A 110 -10.93 7.61 -6.75
C PRO A 110 -10.29 7.11 -8.06
N ALA A 111 -11.13 6.69 -9.01
CA ALA A 111 -10.64 6.15 -10.30
C ALA A 111 -9.78 7.14 -11.09
N GLU A 112 -10.06 8.44 -10.98
CA GLU A 112 -9.30 9.52 -11.59
C GLU A 112 -7.87 9.65 -11.04
N ASP A 113 -7.60 9.11 -9.86
CA ASP A 113 -6.29 9.16 -9.22
C ASP A 113 -5.46 7.86 -9.41
N GLU A 114 -6.04 6.78 -9.96
CA GLU A 114 -5.34 5.52 -10.24
C GLU A 114 -4.04 5.71 -11.05
N PRO A 115 -4.01 6.54 -12.11
CA PRO A 115 -2.78 6.77 -12.87
C PRO A 115 -1.67 7.41 -12.03
N LYS A 116 -2.01 8.23 -11.03
CA LYS A 116 -1.03 8.81 -10.10
C LYS A 116 -0.44 7.75 -9.19
N ILE A 117 -1.29 6.86 -8.64
CA ILE A 117 -0.85 5.76 -7.78
C ILE A 117 0.13 4.86 -8.56
N LEU A 118 -0.21 4.48 -9.80
CA LEU A 118 0.68 3.70 -10.65
C LEU A 118 2.02 4.40 -10.90
N ALA A 119 1.99 5.69 -11.27
CA ALA A 119 3.19 6.47 -11.54
C ALA A 119 4.10 6.58 -10.30
N TRP A 120 3.54 6.83 -9.14
CA TRP A 120 4.29 6.87 -7.87
C TRP A 120 4.87 5.51 -7.51
N THR A 121 4.09 4.42 -7.63
CA THR A 121 4.54 3.05 -7.36
C THR A 121 5.73 2.69 -8.25
N ASN A 122 5.65 2.97 -9.55
CA ASN A 122 6.74 2.71 -10.49
C ASN A 122 8.01 3.50 -10.13
N ARG A 123 7.87 4.76 -9.69
CA ARG A 123 9.01 5.55 -9.23
C ARG A 123 9.59 5.04 -7.91
N MET A 124 8.75 4.56 -6.99
CA MET A 124 9.23 4.02 -5.70
C MET A 124 10.07 2.76 -5.87
N VAL A 125 9.64 1.82 -6.72
CA VAL A 125 10.35 0.54 -6.91
C VAL A 125 11.41 0.61 -8.00
N GLY A 126 11.31 1.55 -8.93
CA GLY A 126 12.20 1.68 -10.09
C GLY A 126 13.64 2.04 -9.76
N ALA A 127 13.93 2.56 -8.57
CA ALA A 127 15.29 2.90 -8.17
C ALA A 127 16.19 1.66 -7.94
N GLU A 128 15.59 0.48 -7.75
CA GLU A 128 16.31 -0.79 -7.59
C GLU A 128 16.45 -1.54 -8.94
N ASP A 129 15.78 -1.07 -9.99
CA ASP A 129 15.80 -1.65 -11.33
C ASP A 129 16.66 -0.81 -12.28
N PRO A 130 17.81 -1.35 -12.74
CA PRO A 130 18.71 -0.62 -13.63
C PRO A 130 18.07 -0.26 -14.99
N ASP A 131 17.00 -0.97 -15.40
CA ASP A 131 16.30 -0.71 -16.66
C ASP A 131 15.28 0.44 -16.54
N MET A 132 14.89 0.83 -15.34
CA MET A 132 13.86 1.86 -15.12
C MET A 132 14.41 3.30 -15.04
N SER A 133 15.71 3.50 -15.03
CA SER A 133 16.38 4.84 -15.03
C SER A 133 15.86 5.81 -13.94
N VAL A 134 15.34 5.28 -12.83
CA VAL A 134 14.85 6.06 -11.69
C VAL A 134 15.99 6.23 -10.68
N ASN A 135 16.28 7.46 -10.26
CA ASN A 135 17.26 7.68 -9.20
C ASN A 135 16.61 7.64 -7.80
N ILE A 136 17.45 7.47 -6.78
CA ILE A 136 17.00 7.34 -5.39
C ILE A 136 16.22 8.57 -4.89
N ILE A 137 16.53 9.77 -5.38
CA ILE A 137 15.86 11.02 -5.00
C ILE A 137 14.43 11.01 -5.53
N GLU A 138 14.23 10.58 -6.78
CA GLU A 138 12.90 10.45 -7.40
C GLU A 138 12.05 9.40 -6.69
N ALA A 139 12.65 8.28 -6.29
CA ALA A 139 11.96 7.25 -5.50
C ALA A 139 11.53 7.78 -4.12
N GLN A 140 12.41 8.51 -3.43
CA GLN A 140 12.08 9.14 -2.16
C GLN A 140 10.98 10.19 -2.30
N GLN A 141 11.02 10.99 -3.35
CA GLN A 141 9.98 11.97 -3.63
C GLN A 141 8.63 11.28 -3.89
N ALA A 142 8.60 10.22 -4.70
CA ALA A 142 7.39 9.45 -4.95
C ALA A 142 6.82 8.84 -3.65
N PHE A 143 7.68 8.35 -2.76
CA PHE A 143 7.27 7.87 -1.45
C PHE A 143 6.58 8.96 -0.62
N LEU A 144 7.14 10.18 -0.58
CA LEU A 144 6.52 11.31 0.12
C LEU A 144 5.18 11.72 -0.50
N GLU A 145 5.06 11.65 -1.83
CA GLU A 145 3.81 11.94 -2.55
C GLU A 145 2.72 10.91 -2.20
N VAL A 146 3.04 9.61 -2.19
CA VAL A 146 2.12 8.54 -1.76
C VAL A 146 1.69 8.73 -0.31
N PHE A 147 2.64 9.00 0.57
CA PHE A 147 2.37 9.23 1.99
C PHE A 147 1.44 10.44 2.21
N ALA A 148 1.73 11.57 1.55
CA ALA A 148 0.90 12.75 1.63
C ALA A 148 -0.52 12.51 1.10
N TYR A 149 -0.64 11.74 0.01
CA TYR A 149 -1.93 11.34 -0.54
C TYR A 149 -2.71 10.42 0.42
N GLY A 150 -2.04 9.44 1.02
CA GLY A 150 -2.64 8.55 2.02
C GLY A 150 -3.18 9.32 3.22
N LYS A 151 -2.40 10.25 3.77
CA LYS A 151 -2.83 11.16 4.85
C LYS A 151 -4.05 11.97 4.45
N TRP A 152 -4.03 12.60 3.28
CA TRP A 152 -5.16 13.36 2.76
C TRP A 152 -6.41 12.49 2.64
N LEU A 153 -6.28 11.26 2.14
CA LEU A 153 -7.41 10.37 1.95
C LEU A 153 -7.99 9.91 3.30
N VAL A 154 -7.14 9.58 4.28
CA VAL A 154 -7.58 9.25 5.64
C VAL A 154 -8.30 10.44 6.28
N GLU A 155 -7.78 11.66 6.16
CA GLU A 155 -8.44 12.84 6.71
C GLU A 155 -9.79 13.10 6.04
N LYS A 156 -9.89 12.90 4.73
CA LYS A 156 -11.16 12.95 4.01
C LYS A 156 -12.15 11.90 4.54
N ARG A 157 -11.69 10.68 4.86
CA ARG A 157 -12.53 9.61 5.41
C ARG A 157 -13.00 9.87 6.84
N ARG A 158 -12.36 10.74 7.60
CA ARG A 158 -12.86 11.17 8.92
C ARG A 158 -14.17 11.91 8.83
N THR A 159 -14.38 12.68 7.77
CA THR A 159 -15.61 13.45 7.53
C THR A 159 -16.58 12.78 6.58
N GLU A 160 -16.07 11.97 5.66
CA GLU A 160 -16.83 11.26 4.62
C GLU A 160 -16.50 9.76 4.66
N PRO A 161 -16.94 9.02 5.67
CA PRO A 161 -16.63 7.60 5.80
C PRO A 161 -17.23 6.79 4.65
N ARG A 162 -16.49 5.80 4.16
CA ARG A 162 -16.89 4.85 3.12
C ARG A 162 -16.59 3.43 3.55
N ASP A 163 -17.01 2.47 2.74
CA ASP A 163 -16.71 1.06 2.95
C ASP A 163 -15.34 0.70 2.33
N ASP A 164 -14.27 1.33 2.84
CA ASP A 164 -12.88 1.18 2.36
C ASP A 164 -11.88 1.09 3.51
N LEU A 165 -10.65 0.70 3.19
CA LEU A 165 -9.58 0.50 4.16
C LEU A 165 -9.16 1.83 4.82
N MET A 166 -9.17 2.94 4.07
CA MET A 166 -8.83 4.25 4.61
C MET A 166 -9.84 4.73 5.65
N SER A 167 -11.11 4.37 5.53
CA SER A 167 -12.13 4.61 6.56
C SER A 167 -11.87 3.79 7.83
N LEU A 168 -11.41 2.53 7.70
CA LEU A 168 -11.02 1.73 8.86
C LEU A 168 -9.83 2.33 9.60
N ILE A 169 -8.86 2.89 8.90
CA ILE A 169 -7.73 3.61 9.50
C ILE A 169 -8.22 4.91 10.17
N ALA A 170 -9.04 5.69 9.47
CA ALA A 170 -9.57 6.97 9.96
C ALA A 170 -10.32 6.85 11.28
N HIS A 171 -11.09 5.78 11.45
CA HIS A 171 -11.95 5.53 12.63
C HIS A 171 -11.44 4.37 13.50
N GLY A 172 -10.26 3.86 13.24
CA GLY A 172 -9.66 2.76 13.98
C GLY A 172 -9.44 3.11 15.45
N THR A 173 -9.53 2.09 16.29
CA THR A 173 -9.24 2.19 17.73
C THR A 173 -8.19 1.19 18.14
N LEU A 174 -7.36 1.56 19.10
CA LEU A 174 -6.36 0.70 19.72
C LEU A 174 -6.61 0.71 21.24
N ALA A 175 -6.80 -0.48 21.82
CA ALA A 175 -7.15 -0.62 23.25
C ALA A 175 -8.40 0.19 23.67
N GLY A 176 -9.35 0.43 22.75
CA GLY A 176 -10.57 1.20 23.00
C GLY A 176 -10.45 2.69 22.76
N GLU A 177 -9.25 3.21 22.55
CA GLU A 177 -9.00 4.62 22.27
C GLU A 177 -8.81 4.87 20.75
N PRO A 178 -9.25 6.01 20.21
CA PRO A 178 -8.99 6.38 18.83
C PRO A 178 -7.47 6.40 18.53
N LEU A 179 -7.11 5.98 17.32
CA LEU A 179 -5.71 6.05 16.89
C LEU A 179 -5.18 7.48 16.97
N SER A 180 -3.97 7.64 17.48
CA SER A 180 -3.26 8.93 17.41
C SER A 180 -2.98 9.34 15.96
N ASP A 181 -2.78 10.63 15.71
CA ASP A 181 -2.43 11.12 14.36
C ASP A 181 -1.15 10.47 13.85
N ALA A 182 -0.12 10.34 14.71
CA ALA A 182 1.13 9.69 14.35
C ALA A 182 0.94 8.21 13.98
N THR A 183 0.05 7.50 14.66
CA THR A 183 -0.26 6.10 14.35
C THR A 183 -1.00 5.98 13.02
N ARG A 184 -2.01 6.83 12.78
CA ARG A 184 -2.71 6.88 11.50
C ARG A 184 -1.76 7.19 10.34
N ASP A 185 -0.89 8.17 10.53
CA ASP A 185 0.12 8.56 9.55
C ASP A 185 1.03 7.38 9.20
N GLY A 186 1.54 6.65 10.20
CA GLY A 186 2.36 5.46 9.98
C GLY A 186 1.61 4.32 9.27
N MET A 187 0.29 4.25 9.38
CA MET A 187 -0.52 3.27 8.62
C MET A 187 -0.78 3.68 7.16
N CYS A 188 -0.46 4.92 6.78
CA CYS A 188 -0.56 5.42 5.40
C CYS A 188 0.75 5.24 4.60
N ALA A 189 1.84 4.86 5.27
CA ALA A 189 3.15 4.58 4.69
C ALA A 189 3.27 3.11 4.31
#